data_2b252575068950c2fecef5b68e4586ac
#
_entry.id   2b252575068950c2fecef5b68e4586ac
#
_cell.length_a   1.000
_cell.length_b   1.000
_cell.length_c   1.000
_cell.angle_alpha   90.00
_cell.angle_beta   90.00
_cell.angle_gamma   90.00
#
_symmetry.space_group_name_H-M   'P 1'
#
loop_
_entity.id
_entity.type
_entity.pdbx_description
1 polymer ?
#
loop_
_entity_poly.entity_id
_entity_poly.type
_entity_poly.pdbx_seq_one_letter_code
_entity_poly.pdbx_strand_id
1 'polypeptide(L)' 'MPKAKIYITLKPALLDAQGRVVQNALQQLGFENVRSVRVGKYLEVELHPDGDPREQIEAMCQKLLANPVIEQYRYEVEP' A
#
# COMPACT_ATOMS: atom_id res chain seq x y z
N MET A 1 -15.54 5.52 -16.08
CA MET A 1 -14.64 4.35 -15.98
C MET A 1 -14.31 4.10 -14.53
N PRO A 2 -14.42 2.87 -14.03
CA PRO A 2 -14.05 2.59 -12.66
C PRO A 2 -12.58 2.86 -12.40
N LYS A 3 -12.29 3.39 -11.21
CA LYS A 3 -10.94 3.68 -10.78
C LYS A 3 -10.71 3.03 -9.44
N ALA A 4 -9.63 2.28 -9.31
CA ALA A 4 -9.25 1.65 -8.07
C ALA A 4 -8.06 2.36 -7.45
N LYS A 5 -8.12 2.57 -6.15
CA LYS A 5 -7.01 3.09 -5.36
C LYS A 5 -6.53 1.95 -4.48
N ILE A 6 -5.26 1.59 -4.61
CA ILE A 6 -4.70 0.41 -3.96
C ILE A 6 -3.57 0.85 -3.03
N TYR A 7 -3.66 0.41 -1.78
CA TYR A 7 -2.68 0.73 -0.74
C TYR A 7 -1.98 -0.55 -0.32
N ILE A 8 -0.66 -0.58 -0.47
CA ILE A 8 0.15 -1.77 -0.20
C ILE A 8 1.21 -1.42 0.83
N THR A 9 1.26 -2.18 1.92
CA THR A 9 2.26 -2.00 2.97
C THR A 9 2.81 -3.35 3.39
N LEU A 10 3.99 -3.34 4.03
CA LEU A 10 4.52 -4.56 4.64
C LEU A 10 3.62 -5.00 5.78
N LYS A 11 3.54 -6.32 6.00
CA LYS A 11 2.80 -6.86 7.12
C LYS A 11 3.36 -6.32 8.44
N PRO A 12 2.51 -6.05 9.44
CA PRO A 12 2.98 -5.41 10.69
C PRO A 12 4.09 -6.16 11.42
N ALA A 13 4.15 -7.49 11.27
CA ALA A 13 5.15 -8.31 11.93
C ALA A 13 6.54 -8.19 11.30
N LEU A 14 6.65 -7.57 10.12
CA LEU A 14 7.91 -7.48 9.38
C LEU A 14 8.60 -6.15 9.62
N LEU A 15 9.93 -6.17 9.56
CA LEU A 15 10.73 -4.97 9.70
C LEU A 15 10.61 -4.11 8.45
N ASP A 16 10.24 -2.85 8.62
CA ASP A 16 10.20 -1.86 7.55
C ASP A 16 11.46 -1.00 7.65
N ALA A 17 12.49 -1.38 6.90
CA ALA A 17 13.77 -0.69 6.93
C ALA A 17 13.65 0.76 6.42
N GLN A 18 12.84 1.00 5.38
CA GLN A 18 12.63 2.34 4.86
C GLN A 18 11.91 3.22 5.87
N GLY A 19 10.87 2.68 6.50
CA GLY A 19 10.14 3.41 7.53
C GLY A 19 11.02 3.77 8.70
N ARG A 20 11.93 2.88 9.08
CA ARG A 20 12.86 3.15 10.17
C ARG A 20 13.83 4.29 9.84
N VAL A 21 14.34 4.32 8.61
CA VAL A 21 15.22 5.40 8.17
C VAL A 21 14.49 6.75 8.22
N VAL A 22 13.26 6.79 7.72
CA VAL A 22 12.44 8.01 7.76
C VAL A 22 12.16 8.43 9.20
N GLN A 23 11.82 7.48 10.06
CA GLN A 23 11.57 7.74 11.47
C GLN A 23 12.78 8.38 12.14
N ASN A 24 13.97 7.81 11.93
CA ASN A 24 15.19 8.33 12.52
C ASN A 24 15.50 9.73 12.02
N ALA A 25 15.30 9.98 10.71
CA ALA A 25 15.54 11.29 10.14
C ALA A 25 14.59 12.34 10.73
N LEU A 26 13.32 12.00 10.90
CA LEU A 26 12.36 12.92 11.50
C LEU A 26 12.71 13.24 12.94
N GLN A 27 13.14 12.25 13.71
CA GLN A 27 13.54 12.46 15.09
C GLN A 27 14.76 13.39 15.16
N GLN A 28 15.71 13.26 14.26
CA GLN A 28 16.87 14.12 14.19
C GLN A 28 16.51 15.56 13.81
N LEU A 29 15.41 15.75 13.08
CA LEU A 29 14.92 17.06 12.72
C LEU A 29 14.11 17.73 13.83
N GLY A 30 13.93 17.06 14.96
CA GLY A 30 13.24 17.62 16.12
C GLY A 30 11.82 17.10 16.31
N PHE A 31 11.35 16.18 15.47
CA PHE A 31 10.03 15.60 15.64
C PHE A 31 10.11 14.40 16.57
N GLU A 32 10.32 14.68 17.85
CA GLU A 32 10.62 13.64 18.84
C GLU A 32 9.43 12.75 19.17
N ASN A 33 8.23 13.20 18.88
CA ASN A 33 7.01 12.45 19.16
C ASN A 33 6.66 11.42 18.07
N VAL A 34 7.50 11.28 17.04
CA VAL A 34 7.29 10.26 16.01
C VAL A 34 7.67 8.90 16.58
N ARG A 35 6.68 8.01 16.67
CA ARG A 35 6.87 6.68 17.27
C ARG A 35 7.13 5.59 16.24
N SER A 36 6.57 5.74 15.05
CA SER A 36 6.79 4.79 13.98
C SER A 36 6.45 5.43 12.64
N VAL A 37 7.09 4.93 11.59
CA VAL A 37 6.81 5.31 10.22
C VAL A 37 6.76 4.04 9.39
N ARG A 38 5.75 3.93 8.56
CA ARG A 38 5.63 2.81 7.64
C ARG A 38 5.62 3.35 6.22
N VAL A 39 6.41 2.74 5.36
CA VAL A 39 6.50 3.12 3.95
C VAL A 39 5.79 2.06 3.12
N GLY A 40 4.96 2.49 2.20
CA GLY A 40 4.24 1.58 1.34
C GLY A 40 4.08 2.14 -0.05
N LYS A 41 3.26 1.47 -0.85
CA LYS A 41 2.97 1.87 -2.23
C LYS A 41 1.52 2.28 -2.35
N TYR A 42 1.27 3.21 -3.24
CA TYR A 42 -0.07 3.63 -3.61
C TYR A 42 -0.18 3.55 -5.13
N LEU A 43 -1.19 2.83 -5.62
CA LEU A 43 -1.42 2.69 -7.06
C LEU A 43 -2.83 3.13 -7.40
N GLU A 44 -2.99 3.71 -8.58
CA GLU A 44 -4.28 4.03 -9.15
C GLU A 44 -4.42 3.25 -10.46
N VAL A 45 -5.50 2.50 -10.57
CA VAL A 45 -5.77 1.69 -11.75
C VAL A 45 -7.13 2.09 -12.30
N GLU A 46 -7.17 2.50 -13.56
CA GLU A 46 -8.42 2.75 -14.26
C GLU A 46 -8.77 1.54 -15.09
N LEU A 47 -10.03 1.13 -15.03
CA LEU A 47 -10.52 -0.04 -15.76
C LEU A 47 -11.62 0.39 -16.72
N HIS A 48 -11.69 -0.30 -17.86
CA HIS A 48 -12.88 -0.20 -18.69
C HIS A 48 -14.06 -0.81 -17.92
N PRO A 49 -15.28 -0.34 -18.14
CA PRO A 49 -16.44 -0.82 -17.37
C PRO A 49 -16.92 -2.20 -17.81
N ASP A 50 -16.02 -3.15 -17.90
CA ASP A 50 -16.27 -4.55 -18.25
C ASP A 50 -16.09 -5.42 -17.02
N GLY A 51 -17.06 -6.26 -16.71
CA GLY A 51 -16.94 -7.21 -15.63
C GLY A 51 -16.98 -6.56 -14.26
N ASP A 52 -16.52 -7.29 -13.26
CA ASP A 52 -16.50 -6.85 -11.87
C ASP A 52 -15.15 -6.24 -11.53
N PRO A 53 -15.10 -4.91 -11.31
CA PRO A 53 -13.82 -4.25 -11.02
C PRO A 53 -13.16 -4.75 -9.73
N ARG A 54 -13.95 -5.10 -8.70
CA ARG A 54 -13.36 -5.57 -7.45
C ARG A 54 -12.68 -6.92 -7.63
N GLU A 55 -13.31 -7.82 -8.37
CA GLU A 55 -12.73 -9.12 -8.64
C GLU A 55 -11.44 -9.01 -9.44
N GLN A 56 -11.42 -8.10 -10.42
CA GLN A 56 -10.23 -7.87 -11.24
C GLN A 56 -9.09 -7.29 -10.40
N ILE A 57 -9.38 -6.32 -9.54
CA ILE A 57 -8.37 -5.71 -8.68
C ILE A 57 -7.81 -6.72 -7.68
N GLU A 58 -8.68 -7.55 -7.09
CA GLU A 58 -8.22 -8.59 -6.17
C GLU A 58 -7.25 -9.54 -6.87
N ALA A 59 -7.57 -9.96 -8.09
CA ALA A 59 -6.69 -10.83 -8.86
C ALA A 59 -5.37 -10.16 -9.20
N MET A 60 -5.40 -8.87 -9.56
CA MET A 60 -4.19 -8.11 -9.85
C MET A 60 -3.27 -8.03 -8.62
N CYS A 61 -3.84 -7.76 -7.45
CA CYS A 61 -3.06 -7.66 -6.22
C CYS A 61 -2.39 -9.00 -5.90
N GLN A 62 -3.12 -10.10 -6.03
CA GLN A 62 -2.58 -11.41 -5.70
C GLN A 62 -1.53 -11.88 -6.70
N LYS A 63 -1.68 -11.52 -7.97
CA LYS A 63 -0.81 -12.02 -9.02
C LYS A 63 0.44 -11.17 -9.25
N LEU A 64 0.35 -9.86 -8.97
CA LEU A 64 1.42 -8.95 -9.35
C LEU A 64 1.65 -7.80 -8.38
N LEU A 65 0.58 -7.09 -7.99
CA LEU A 65 0.74 -5.78 -7.35
C LEU A 65 1.29 -5.87 -5.93
N ALA A 66 0.95 -6.93 -5.21
CA ALA A 66 1.42 -7.14 -3.86
C ALA A 66 2.07 -8.52 -3.74
N ASN A 67 3.05 -8.64 -2.86
CA ASN A 67 3.63 -9.92 -2.52
C ASN A 67 2.89 -10.43 -1.26
N PRO A 68 1.97 -11.40 -1.40
CA PRO A 68 1.13 -11.80 -0.26
C PRO A 68 1.89 -12.46 0.88
N VAL A 69 3.14 -12.85 0.66
CA VAL A 69 3.97 -13.41 1.72
C VAL A 69 4.42 -12.33 2.72
N ILE A 70 4.79 -11.15 2.21
CA ILE A 70 5.37 -10.09 3.03
C ILE A 70 4.54 -8.81 3.07
N GLU A 71 3.57 -8.65 2.18
CA GLU A 71 2.79 -7.43 2.06
C GLU A 71 1.32 -7.68 2.31
N GLN A 72 0.65 -6.65 2.80
CA GLN A 72 -0.80 -6.62 2.89
C GLN A 72 -1.30 -5.48 2.01
N TYR A 73 -2.57 -5.55 1.60
CA TYR A 73 -3.13 -4.53 0.73
C TYR A 73 -4.59 -4.30 1.05
N ARG A 74 -5.06 -3.10 0.71
CA ARG A 74 -6.48 -2.80 0.67
C ARG A 74 -6.73 -1.93 -0.55
N TYR A 75 -7.98 -1.87 -0.98
CA TYR A 75 -8.32 -1.06 -2.13
C TYR A 75 -9.72 -0.48 -2.00
N GLU A 76 -9.93 0.62 -2.72
CA GLU A 76 -11.20 1.29 -2.85
C GLU A 76 -11.53 1.40 -4.32
N VAL A 77 -12.75 1.11 -4.72
CA VAL A 77 -13.16 1.19 -6.11
C VAL A 77 -14.20 2.30 -6.25
N GLU A 78 -13.91 3.26 -7.11
CA GLU A 78 -14.82 4.36 -7.44
C GLU A 78 -15.46 4.09 -8.78
N PRO A 79 -16.77 4.38 -8.94
CA PRO A 79 -17.45 4.18 -10.23
C PRO A 79 -16.95 5.12 -11.33
#